data_56ab0de51185701d008fe604ba0bf15a
#
_entry.id   56ab0de51185701d008fe604ba0bf15a
#
_cell.length_a   1.000
_cell.length_b   1.000
_cell.length_c   1.000
_cell.angle_alpha   90.00
_cell.angle_beta   90.00
_cell.angle_gamma   90.00
#
_symmetry.space_group_name_H-M   'P 1'
#
loop_
_entity.id
_entity.type
_entity.pdbx_description
1 polymer ?
#
loop_
_entity_poly.entity_id
_entity_poly.type
_entity_poly.pdbx_seq_one_letter_code
_entity_poly.pdbx_strand_id
1 'polypeptide(L)'
;MGNALRFLYGHCCKPSADSDSHGLHHGVSALAHDLYNFEITSQVPQGLSQHVVSSKKAQSNWYKKLSDAWRETKPPPRTPEEASGLVIQTLKRHQKADVEGLLAFYGLPLAHSLVELTCDGPPPSHPQGLKFELHTLPVDAKAVADGDTVTVYVSTTDPREVSCLPRDVQAAAIQRSKARAQKNYAKADELHKQIIDAGYRVIPVNHEEVLARKYRIRLRGIDAPESAMPYGKEAKEELTRIIQGKSLRVLVFDQDRYGRCVGDIYCNGIFAQEVMLKKGLAWHYTAYDKRPELEKVICILCRFRGKFF
;
A
#
# COMPACT_ATOMS: atom_id res chain seq x y z
N MET A 1 16.51 -37.31 12.18
CA MET A 1 15.58 -36.36 11.56
C MET A 1 16.31 -35.18 10.87
N GLY A 2 17.29 -35.43 10.02
CA GLY A 2 18.12 -34.39 9.38
C GLY A 2 18.05 -34.34 7.84
N ASN A 3 17.14 -35.09 7.20
CA ASN A 3 17.17 -35.29 5.77
C ASN A 3 16.48 -34.21 4.92
N ALA A 4 15.56 -33.44 5.48
CA ALA A 4 14.83 -32.41 4.70
C ALA A 4 15.72 -31.22 4.34
N LEU A 5 16.56 -30.75 5.26
CA LEU A 5 17.51 -29.66 5.01
C LEU A 5 18.70 -30.10 4.15
N ARG A 6 19.13 -31.38 4.30
CA ARG A 6 20.17 -31.97 3.44
C ARG A 6 19.75 -32.07 1.96
N PHE A 7 18.46 -32.33 1.72
CA PHE A 7 17.89 -32.37 0.36
C PHE A 7 17.90 -31.00 -0.31
N LEU A 8 17.64 -29.93 0.45
CA LEU A 8 17.68 -28.55 -0.05
C LEU A 8 19.10 -28.08 -0.40
N TYR A 9 20.10 -28.49 0.40
CA TYR A 9 21.49 -28.16 0.13
C TYR A 9 22.01 -28.80 -1.19
N GLY A 10 21.56 -30.02 -1.51
CA GLY A 10 21.96 -30.73 -2.72
C GLY A 10 21.34 -30.19 -4.03
N HIS A 11 20.21 -29.45 -3.95
CA HIS A 11 19.51 -29.00 -5.17
C HIS A 11 19.58 -27.50 -5.43
N CYS A 12 19.87 -26.68 -4.42
CA CYS A 12 19.96 -25.22 -4.58
C CYS A 12 21.39 -24.64 -4.58
N CYS A 13 22.38 -25.41 -4.14
CA CYS A 13 23.76 -24.92 -4.01
C CYS A 13 24.75 -25.80 -4.79
N LYS A 14 24.72 -25.75 -6.12
CA LYS A 14 25.93 -26.05 -6.89
C LYS A 14 26.73 -24.74 -6.95
N PRO A 15 27.95 -24.68 -6.36
CA PRO A 15 28.81 -23.54 -6.55
C PRO A 15 29.26 -23.53 -8.02
N SER A 16 28.91 -22.49 -8.77
CA SER A 16 29.65 -22.11 -9.95
C SER A 16 31.05 -21.68 -9.46
N ALA A 17 32.04 -22.45 -9.81
CA ALA A 17 33.44 -22.09 -9.62
C ALA A 17 33.71 -20.87 -10.49
N ASP A 18 33.85 -19.70 -9.86
CA ASP A 18 34.78 -18.64 -10.29
C ASP A 18 34.91 -17.58 -9.18
N SER A 19 36.16 -17.56 -8.69
CA SER A 19 36.99 -16.47 -8.17
C SER A 19 36.40 -15.38 -7.26
N ASP A 20 37.02 -15.38 -6.07
CA ASP A 20 37.50 -14.23 -5.29
C ASP A 20 36.57 -13.24 -4.59
N SER A 21 36.80 -13.23 -3.28
CA SER A 21 36.68 -12.10 -2.33
C SER A 21 35.28 -11.69 -1.87
N HIS A 22 35.05 -11.91 -0.57
CA HIS A 22 34.11 -11.15 0.31
C HIS A 22 32.72 -10.81 -0.27
N GLY A 23 32.03 -11.75 -0.88
CA GLY A 23 30.62 -11.62 -1.24
C GLY A 23 29.76 -11.93 -0.01
N LEU A 24 29.18 -10.90 0.58
CA LEU A 24 28.08 -11.04 1.52
C LEU A 24 27.02 -11.96 0.90
N HIS A 25 26.77 -13.10 1.53
CA HIS A 25 25.69 -13.99 1.16
C HIS A 25 24.35 -13.26 1.41
N HIS A 26 23.68 -12.84 0.36
CA HIS A 26 22.38 -12.18 0.45
C HIS A 26 21.27 -13.11 -0.05
N GLY A 27 20.05 -12.89 0.46
CA GLY A 27 18.83 -13.53 -0.01
C GLY A 27 18.43 -14.81 0.73
N VAL A 28 17.46 -15.50 0.14
CA VAL A 28 16.84 -16.72 0.71
C VAL A 28 17.86 -17.83 0.98
N SER A 29 18.81 -18.03 0.07
CA SER A 29 19.83 -19.06 0.20
C SER A 29 20.78 -18.81 1.37
N ALA A 30 21.11 -17.56 1.65
CA ALA A 30 21.94 -17.18 2.79
C ALA A 30 21.22 -17.44 4.11
N LEU A 31 19.94 -17.04 4.21
CA LEU A 31 19.10 -17.34 5.39
C LEU A 31 18.98 -18.85 5.60
N ALA A 32 18.67 -19.62 4.56
CA ALA A 32 18.55 -21.08 4.64
C ALA A 32 19.84 -21.75 5.10
N HIS A 33 20.98 -21.30 4.57
CA HIS A 33 22.31 -21.78 4.95
C HIS A 33 22.62 -21.49 6.42
N ASP A 34 22.34 -20.30 6.88
CA ASP A 34 22.62 -19.91 8.26
C ASP A 34 21.68 -20.59 9.27
N LEU A 35 20.41 -20.83 8.90
CA LEU A 35 19.50 -21.65 9.69
C LEU A 35 20.03 -23.12 9.82
N TYR A 36 20.52 -23.68 8.73
CA TYR A 36 21.14 -24.99 8.74
C TYR A 36 22.41 -25.04 9.61
N ASN A 37 23.29 -24.06 9.47
CA ASN A 37 24.50 -23.94 10.29
C ASN A 37 24.15 -23.77 11.78
N PHE A 38 23.13 -22.99 12.10
CA PHE A 38 22.66 -22.81 13.46
C PHE A 38 22.16 -24.12 14.08
N GLU A 39 21.49 -24.97 13.31
CA GLU A 39 21.06 -26.29 13.79
C GLU A 39 22.23 -27.21 14.19
N ILE A 40 23.36 -27.09 13.47
CA ILE A 40 24.55 -27.93 13.71
C ILE A 40 25.41 -27.32 14.82
N THR A 41 25.61 -26.01 14.84
CA THR A 41 26.60 -25.32 15.69
C THR A 41 26.00 -24.57 16.85
N SER A 42 24.70 -24.30 16.82
CA SER A 42 23.99 -23.40 17.74
C SER A 42 24.58 -21.96 17.78
N GLN A 43 25.34 -21.60 16.73
CA GLN A 43 25.94 -20.27 16.62
C GLN A 43 25.17 -19.41 15.62
N VAL A 44 24.89 -18.16 16.02
CA VAL A 44 24.31 -17.16 15.13
C VAL A 44 25.36 -16.58 14.21
N PRO A 45 25.00 -16.12 12.99
CA PRO A 45 25.94 -15.54 12.03
C PRO A 45 26.78 -14.40 12.60
N GLN A 46 28.05 -14.36 12.21
CA GLN A 46 28.91 -13.23 12.55
C GLN A 46 28.44 -11.99 11.79
N GLY A 47 28.42 -10.84 12.48
CA GLY A 47 27.96 -9.59 11.88
C GLY A 47 26.48 -9.26 12.13
N LEU A 48 25.62 -10.24 12.43
CA LEU A 48 24.20 -9.96 12.73
C LEU A 48 24.01 -8.93 13.86
N SER A 49 24.85 -8.99 14.88
CA SER A 49 24.79 -8.06 16.03
C SER A 49 25.05 -6.59 15.66
N GLN A 50 25.51 -6.29 14.45
CA GLN A 50 25.66 -4.92 13.93
C GLN A 50 24.36 -4.38 13.35
N HIS A 51 23.43 -5.25 13.01
CA HIS A 51 22.16 -4.92 12.37
C HIS A 51 20.97 -4.96 13.34
N VAL A 52 21.14 -5.55 14.52
CA VAL A 52 20.07 -5.76 15.50
C VAL A 52 20.46 -5.23 16.88
N VAL A 53 19.46 -4.83 17.67
CA VAL A 53 19.67 -4.23 19.00
C VAL A 53 19.74 -5.31 20.10
N SER A 54 19.11 -6.44 19.89
CA SER A 54 18.99 -7.51 20.90
C SER A 54 20.27 -8.32 21.09
N SER A 55 20.46 -8.84 22.30
CA SER A 55 21.63 -9.64 22.69
C SER A 55 21.77 -10.94 21.89
N LYS A 56 22.97 -11.51 21.83
CA LYS A 56 23.24 -12.80 21.17
C LYS A 56 22.36 -13.94 21.68
N LYS A 57 21.99 -13.95 22.96
CA LYS A 57 21.05 -14.94 23.53
C LYS A 57 19.64 -14.80 22.91
N ALA A 58 19.17 -13.58 22.71
CA ALA A 58 17.90 -13.34 22.03
C ALA A 58 17.96 -13.77 20.57
N GLN A 59 19.05 -13.44 19.87
CA GLN A 59 19.29 -13.85 18.48
C GLN A 59 19.29 -15.38 18.33
N SER A 60 19.91 -16.14 19.24
CA SER A 60 19.85 -17.61 19.23
C SER A 60 18.43 -18.13 19.39
N ASN A 61 17.60 -17.49 20.22
CA ASN A 61 16.18 -17.87 20.34
C ASN A 61 15.40 -17.58 19.06
N TRP A 62 15.73 -16.53 18.31
CA TRP A 62 15.09 -16.25 17.02
C TRP A 62 15.44 -17.32 15.99
N TYR A 63 16.73 -17.66 15.88
CA TYR A 63 17.19 -18.69 14.95
C TYR A 63 16.56 -20.05 15.24
N LYS A 64 16.37 -20.41 16.50
CA LYS A 64 15.65 -21.62 16.86
C LYS A 64 14.20 -21.59 16.33
N LYS A 65 13.47 -20.49 16.60
CA LYS A 65 12.09 -20.34 16.12
C LYS A 65 12.00 -20.32 14.59
N LEU A 66 12.94 -19.65 13.93
CA LEU A 66 13.00 -19.56 12.47
C LEU A 66 13.33 -20.94 11.86
N SER A 67 14.24 -21.73 12.44
CA SER A 67 14.53 -23.08 11.98
C SER A 67 13.31 -24.00 12.12
N ASP A 68 12.58 -23.91 13.22
CA ASP A 68 11.35 -24.67 13.43
C ASP A 68 10.29 -24.27 12.39
N ALA A 69 10.03 -22.96 12.20
CA ALA A 69 9.08 -22.46 11.22
C ALA A 69 9.48 -22.80 9.78
N TRP A 70 10.77 -22.77 9.46
CA TRP A 70 11.28 -23.16 8.14
C TRP A 70 11.00 -24.62 7.81
N ARG A 71 11.14 -25.51 8.79
CA ARG A 71 10.84 -26.94 8.62
C ARG A 71 9.36 -27.23 8.45
N GLU A 72 8.51 -26.48 9.15
CA GLU A 72 7.05 -26.63 9.09
C GLU A 72 6.47 -26.15 7.78
N THR A 73 7.11 -25.18 7.13
CA THR A 73 6.65 -24.59 5.86
C THR A 73 6.90 -25.55 4.69
N LYS A 74 5.83 -25.99 4.05
CA LYS A 74 5.89 -26.88 2.87
C LYS A 74 5.06 -26.31 1.73
N PRO A 75 5.67 -25.97 0.57
CA PRO A 75 7.11 -26.02 0.27
C PRO A 75 7.89 -24.95 1.05
N PRO A 76 9.23 -25.12 1.21
CA PRO A 76 10.05 -24.11 1.87
C PRO A 76 10.11 -22.83 1.01
N PRO A 77 10.33 -21.65 1.64
CA PRO A 77 10.43 -20.38 0.93
C PRO A 77 11.45 -20.40 -0.21
N ARG A 78 11.04 -19.94 -1.39
CA ARG A 78 11.87 -19.90 -2.60
C ARG A 78 12.16 -18.47 -3.05
N THR A 79 11.28 -17.54 -2.71
CA THR A 79 11.42 -16.13 -3.05
C THR A 79 11.82 -15.29 -1.84
N PRO A 80 12.46 -14.13 -2.03
CA PRO A 80 12.80 -13.21 -0.96
C PRO A 80 11.57 -12.77 -0.16
N GLU A 81 10.42 -12.61 -0.82
CA GLU A 81 9.16 -12.20 -0.23
C GLU A 81 8.59 -13.27 0.70
N GLU A 82 8.61 -14.54 0.26
CA GLU A 82 8.18 -15.68 1.09
C GLU A 82 9.06 -15.83 2.33
N ALA A 83 10.37 -15.68 2.17
CA ALA A 83 11.31 -15.74 3.28
C ALA A 83 11.12 -14.58 4.26
N SER A 84 10.90 -13.36 3.76
CA SER A 84 10.58 -12.20 4.60
C SER A 84 9.27 -12.39 5.35
N GLY A 85 8.23 -12.88 4.68
CA GLY A 85 6.95 -13.20 5.29
C GLY A 85 7.10 -14.19 6.46
N LEU A 86 7.89 -15.25 6.27
CA LEU A 86 8.20 -16.24 7.31
C LEU A 86 8.90 -15.59 8.51
N VAL A 87 9.92 -14.76 8.27
CA VAL A 87 10.66 -14.04 9.33
C VAL A 87 9.73 -13.15 10.12
N ILE A 88 8.94 -12.31 9.44
CA ILE A 88 8.01 -11.36 10.07
C ILE A 88 6.95 -12.09 10.88
N GLN A 89 6.34 -13.15 10.33
CA GLN A 89 5.31 -13.91 11.02
C GLN A 89 5.86 -14.62 12.26
N THR A 90 7.05 -15.21 12.15
CA THR A 90 7.69 -15.94 13.26
C THR A 90 8.11 -15.00 14.37
N LEU A 91 8.61 -13.81 14.02
CA LEU A 91 9.15 -12.82 14.96
C LEU A 91 8.21 -11.65 15.26
N LYS A 92 6.91 -11.74 14.91
CA LYS A 92 5.91 -10.66 15.07
C LYS A 92 5.76 -10.07 16.48
N ARG A 93 6.20 -10.80 17.51
CA ARG A 93 6.16 -10.36 18.91
C ARG A 93 7.48 -9.76 19.40
N HIS A 94 8.49 -9.69 18.54
CA HIS A 94 9.78 -9.09 18.84
C HIS A 94 9.83 -7.60 18.45
N GLN A 95 10.89 -6.91 18.83
CA GLN A 95 11.04 -5.48 18.52
C GLN A 95 11.13 -5.29 17.00
N LYS A 96 10.44 -4.30 16.49
CA LYS A 96 10.40 -3.97 15.05
C LYS A 96 11.80 -3.75 14.48
N ALA A 97 12.65 -3.02 15.21
CA ALA A 97 14.03 -2.75 14.80
C ALA A 97 14.88 -4.02 14.63
N ASP A 98 14.65 -5.05 15.45
CA ASP A 98 15.35 -6.33 15.34
C ASP A 98 14.89 -7.13 14.12
N VAL A 99 13.59 -7.13 13.83
CA VAL A 99 13.04 -7.81 12.65
C VAL A 99 13.53 -7.12 11.37
N GLU A 100 13.48 -5.80 11.31
CA GLU A 100 13.98 -5.02 10.18
C GLU A 100 15.50 -5.18 10.02
N GLY A 101 16.27 -5.20 11.11
CA GLY A 101 17.69 -5.44 11.09
C GLY A 101 18.07 -6.84 10.58
N LEU A 102 17.31 -7.87 10.95
CA LEU A 102 17.50 -9.23 10.44
C LEU A 102 17.18 -9.33 8.95
N LEU A 103 16.10 -8.69 8.49
CA LEU A 103 15.76 -8.64 7.07
C LEU A 103 16.83 -7.91 6.26
N ALA A 104 17.31 -6.77 6.76
CA ALA A 104 18.36 -5.99 6.12
C ALA A 104 19.69 -6.78 6.06
N PHE A 105 20.03 -7.55 7.10
CA PHE A 105 21.22 -8.39 7.14
C PHE A 105 21.26 -9.42 5.99
N TYR A 106 20.10 -9.98 5.63
CA TYR A 106 19.98 -10.92 4.51
C TYR A 106 19.59 -10.25 3.19
N GLY A 107 19.44 -8.93 3.13
CA GLY A 107 18.96 -8.25 1.92
C GLY A 107 17.55 -8.66 1.51
N LEU A 108 16.72 -9.03 2.49
CA LEU A 108 15.33 -9.43 2.27
C LEU A 108 14.41 -8.20 2.32
N PRO A 109 13.27 -8.20 1.59
CA PRO A 109 12.31 -7.08 1.59
C PRO A 109 11.82 -6.74 3.01
N LEU A 110 11.73 -5.46 3.33
CA LEU A 110 11.23 -4.99 4.62
C LEU A 110 9.70 -5.14 4.73
N ALA A 111 9.18 -5.16 5.95
CA ALA A 111 7.75 -5.36 6.21
C ALA A 111 6.83 -4.38 5.46
N HIS A 112 7.24 -3.11 5.30
CA HIS A 112 6.48 -2.12 4.55
C HIS A 112 6.54 -2.37 3.02
N SER A 113 7.65 -2.90 2.49
CA SER A 113 7.76 -3.32 1.10
C SER A 113 6.95 -4.58 0.82
N LEU A 114 6.81 -5.47 1.81
CA LEU A 114 5.98 -6.68 1.71
C LEU A 114 4.48 -6.38 1.73
N VAL A 115 4.05 -5.33 2.43
CA VAL A 115 2.65 -4.87 2.37
C VAL A 115 2.31 -4.39 0.95
N GLU A 116 3.29 -3.87 0.21
CA GLU A 116 3.14 -3.57 -1.21
C GLU A 116 3.20 -4.83 -2.10
N LEU A 117 3.93 -5.88 -1.69
CA LEU A 117 4.15 -7.10 -2.47
C LEU A 117 3.22 -8.27 -2.06
N THR A 118 2.76 -8.35 -0.81
CA THR A 118 1.77 -9.36 -0.36
C THR A 118 0.34 -9.02 -0.77
N CYS A 119 0.17 -8.10 -1.70
CA CYS A 119 -1.03 -8.05 -2.53
C CYS A 119 -1.14 -9.25 -3.50
N ASP A 120 -0.12 -10.13 -3.56
CA ASP A 120 -0.11 -11.42 -4.24
C ASP A 120 -0.33 -12.60 -3.29
N GLY A 121 -1.41 -12.52 -2.52
CA GLY A 121 -2.18 -13.72 -2.18
C GLY A 121 -2.75 -14.32 -3.48
N PRO A 122 -3.30 -15.53 -3.51
CA PRO A 122 -4.04 -16.05 -4.67
C PRO A 122 -4.96 -14.92 -5.11
N PRO A 123 -4.89 -14.45 -6.40
CA PRO A 123 -5.29 -13.11 -6.79
C PRO A 123 -6.57 -12.81 -6.04
N PRO A 124 -6.63 -11.81 -5.16
CA PRO A 124 -7.79 -11.59 -4.33
C PRO A 124 -8.91 -11.58 -5.33
N SER A 125 -9.79 -12.57 -5.24
CA SER A 125 -10.88 -12.74 -6.21
C SER A 125 -11.44 -11.35 -6.35
N HIS A 126 -11.13 -10.69 -7.48
CA HIS A 126 -11.35 -9.25 -7.66
C HIS A 126 -12.71 -8.95 -7.07
N PRO A 127 -12.84 -8.04 -6.09
CA PRO A 127 -14.08 -7.88 -5.35
C PRO A 127 -15.20 -7.84 -6.36
N GLN A 128 -16.18 -8.73 -6.23
CA GLN A 128 -17.19 -8.95 -7.24
C GLN A 128 -17.78 -7.61 -7.68
N GLY A 129 -17.72 -7.30 -8.97
CA GLY A 129 -18.15 -6.02 -9.52
C GLY A 129 -17.08 -4.93 -9.59
N LEU A 130 -15.81 -5.21 -9.27
CA LEU A 130 -14.72 -4.25 -9.45
C LEU A 130 -14.56 -3.95 -10.96
N LYS A 131 -14.69 -2.67 -11.32
CA LYS A 131 -14.46 -2.20 -12.69
C LYS A 131 -12.99 -1.89 -12.93
N PHE A 132 -12.35 -1.19 -11.99
CA PHE A 132 -10.93 -0.84 -12.05
C PHE A 132 -10.41 -0.28 -10.73
N GLU A 133 -9.09 -0.20 -10.64
CA GLU A 133 -8.35 0.37 -9.54
C GLU A 133 -7.63 1.65 -9.96
N LEU A 134 -7.53 2.63 -9.05
CA LEU A 134 -6.79 3.87 -9.24
C LEU A 134 -5.76 4.04 -8.12
N HIS A 135 -4.55 4.46 -8.50
CA HIS A 135 -3.52 4.91 -7.59
C HIS A 135 -3.37 6.43 -7.72
N THR A 136 -3.69 7.16 -6.65
CA THR A 136 -3.77 8.61 -6.72
C THR A 136 -2.45 9.28 -6.38
N LEU A 137 -2.27 10.50 -6.87
CA LEU A 137 -1.31 11.43 -6.32
C LEU A 137 -1.72 11.84 -4.89
N PRO A 138 -0.81 12.39 -4.06
CA PRO A 138 -1.16 12.88 -2.73
C PRO A 138 -2.33 13.86 -2.76
N VAL A 139 -3.31 13.65 -1.87
CA VAL A 139 -4.57 14.40 -1.84
C VAL A 139 -4.40 15.71 -1.09
N ASP A 140 -4.82 16.83 -1.70
CA ASP A 140 -4.91 18.13 -1.03
C ASP A 140 -6.15 18.16 -0.09
N ALA A 141 -6.05 18.87 1.04
CA ALA A 141 -7.18 19.10 1.96
C ALA A 141 -8.41 19.71 1.27
N LYS A 142 -8.19 20.61 0.31
CA LYS A 142 -9.27 21.25 -0.48
C LYS A 142 -9.98 20.30 -1.43
N ALA A 143 -9.45 19.12 -1.64
CA ALA A 143 -10.01 18.12 -2.53
C ALA A 143 -11.23 17.38 -1.92
N VAL A 144 -11.36 17.42 -0.59
CA VAL A 144 -12.51 16.84 0.13
C VAL A 144 -13.70 17.80 0.05
N ALA A 145 -14.78 17.38 -0.61
CA ALA A 145 -15.99 18.18 -0.75
C ALA A 145 -16.84 18.11 0.52
N ASP A 146 -17.11 16.90 0.99
CA ASP A 146 -17.89 16.55 2.17
C ASP A 146 -17.38 15.24 2.80
N GLY A 147 -18.14 14.68 3.76
CA GLY A 147 -17.73 13.48 4.50
C GLY A 147 -17.67 12.18 3.67
N ASP A 148 -18.12 12.19 2.40
CA ASP A 148 -18.17 11.01 1.55
C ASP A 148 -17.82 11.26 0.08
N THR A 149 -17.36 12.46 -0.26
CA THR A 149 -16.97 12.82 -1.63
C THR A 149 -15.61 13.50 -1.65
N VAL A 150 -14.70 12.98 -2.47
CA VAL A 150 -13.36 13.52 -2.65
C VAL A 150 -13.00 13.64 -4.12
N THR A 151 -12.24 14.67 -4.48
CA THR A 151 -11.61 14.81 -5.81
C THR A 151 -10.18 14.31 -5.71
N VAL A 152 -9.79 13.39 -6.58
CA VAL A 152 -8.44 12.84 -6.63
C VAL A 152 -7.84 13.03 -8.01
N TYR A 153 -6.53 12.94 -8.10
CA TYR A 153 -5.78 13.03 -9.33
C TYR A 153 -4.92 11.80 -9.51
N VAL A 154 -4.93 11.23 -10.71
CA VAL A 154 -4.13 10.06 -11.10
C VAL A 154 -3.13 10.50 -12.16
N SER A 155 -1.86 10.16 -11.97
CA SER A 155 -0.81 10.50 -12.94
C SER A 155 -1.11 9.91 -14.31
N THR A 156 -0.88 10.67 -15.37
CA THR A 156 -0.97 10.16 -16.75
C THR A 156 0.14 9.17 -17.09
N THR A 157 1.12 8.96 -16.20
CA THR A 157 2.11 7.87 -16.30
C THR A 157 1.59 6.53 -15.81
N ASP A 158 0.44 6.51 -15.11
CA ASP A 158 -0.23 5.26 -14.73
C ASP A 158 -0.59 4.45 -16.00
N PRO A 159 -0.31 3.13 -16.04
CA PRO A 159 -0.54 2.30 -17.22
C PRO A 159 -1.95 2.41 -17.80
N ARG A 160 -2.94 2.60 -16.95
CA ARG A 160 -4.34 2.78 -17.35
C ARG A 160 -4.56 4.13 -18.03
N GLU A 161 -3.97 5.20 -17.50
CA GLU A 161 -4.16 6.57 -18.02
C GLU A 161 -3.37 6.82 -19.30
N VAL A 162 -2.22 6.16 -19.47
CA VAL A 162 -1.39 6.27 -20.68
C VAL A 162 -2.19 5.97 -21.95
N SER A 163 -3.02 4.92 -21.91
CA SER A 163 -3.83 4.51 -23.08
C SER A 163 -5.03 5.43 -23.35
N CYS A 164 -5.44 6.20 -22.36
CA CYS A 164 -6.62 7.07 -22.42
C CYS A 164 -6.26 8.57 -22.62
N LEU A 165 -4.97 8.92 -22.62
CA LEU A 165 -4.53 10.31 -22.70
C LEU A 165 -4.71 10.88 -24.11
N PRO A 166 -5.55 11.93 -24.32
CA PRO A 166 -5.70 12.57 -25.61
C PRO A 166 -4.40 13.23 -26.05
N ARG A 167 -4.08 13.12 -27.34
CA ARG A 167 -2.83 13.67 -27.91
C ARG A 167 -2.76 15.20 -27.82
N ASP A 168 -3.89 15.88 -27.94
CA ASP A 168 -4.02 17.33 -27.79
C ASP A 168 -3.69 17.80 -26.36
N VAL A 169 -4.13 17.07 -25.32
CA VAL A 169 -3.79 17.36 -23.93
C VAL A 169 -2.30 17.14 -23.66
N GLN A 170 -1.74 16.06 -24.20
CA GLN A 170 -0.29 15.81 -24.09
C GLN A 170 0.53 16.92 -24.77
N ALA A 171 0.13 17.32 -26.00
CA ALA A 171 0.78 18.40 -26.72
C ALA A 171 0.65 19.73 -25.98
N ALA A 172 -0.52 20.05 -25.43
CA ALA A 172 -0.76 21.25 -24.63
C ALA A 172 0.12 21.29 -23.38
N ALA A 173 0.30 20.16 -22.68
CA ALA A 173 1.16 20.09 -21.50
C ALA A 173 2.63 20.35 -21.85
N ILE A 174 3.14 19.78 -22.94
CA ILE A 174 4.52 20.00 -23.42
C ILE A 174 4.71 21.47 -23.85
N GLN A 175 3.75 22.04 -24.60
CA GLN A 175 3.82 23.42 -25.04
C GLN A 175 3.73 24.41 -23.87
N ARG A 176 2.91 24.11 -22.85
CA ARG A 176 2.82 24.90 -21.61
C ARG A 176 4.16 24.94 -20.88
N SER A 177 4.83 23.80 -20.71
CA SER A 177 6.15 23.75 -20.08
C SER A 177 7.17 24.61 -20.86
N LYS A 178 7.19 24.50 -22.20
CA LYS A 178 8.05 25.34 -23.07
C LYS A 178 7.73 26.85 -22.95
N ALA A 179 6.44 27.22 -22.95
CA ALA A 179 6.00 28.60 -22.81
C ALA A 179 6.44 29.19 -21.46
N ARG A 180 6.36 28.43 -20.38
CA ARG A 180 6.86 28.85 -19.05
C ARG A 180 8.38 29.04 -19.05
N ALA A 181 9.14 28.13 -19.66
CA ALA A 181 10.58 28.23 -19.78
C ALA A 181 10.99 29.52 -20.57
N GLN A 182 10.19 29.89 -21.56
CA GLN A 182 10.34 31.11 -22.35
C GLN A 182 9.73 32.36 -21.68
N LYS A 183 9.21 32.27 -20.45
CA LYS A 183 8.52 33.34 -19.71
C LYS A 183 7.29 33.91 -20.45
N ASN A 184 6.71 33.14 -21.37
CA ASN A 184 5.46 33.50 -22.06
C ASN A 184 4.26 32.99 -21.23
N TYR A 185 3.92 33.72 -20.18
CA TYR A 185 2.89 33.33 -19.22
C TYR A 185 1.49 33.34 -19.82
N ALA A 186 1.19 34.30 -20.70
CA ALA A 186 -0.13 34.37 -21.35
C ALA A 186 -0.45 33.09 -22.14
N LYS A 187 0.49 32.61 -22.95
CA LYS A 187 0.33 31.35 -23.67
C LYS A 187 0.29 30.15 -22.75
N ALA A 188 1.07 30.15 -21.66
CA ALA A 188 1.06 29.08 -20.68
C ALA A 188 -0.29 28.97 -19.95
N ASP A 189 -0.95 30.11 -19.67
CA ASP A 189 -2.26 30.14 -19.01
C ASP A 189 -3.38 29.68 -19.94
N GLU A 190 -3.33 30.06 -21.23
CA GLU A 190 -4.26 29.56 -22.26
C GLU A 190 -4.19 28.03 -22.36
N LEU A 191 -2.97 27.48 -22.48
CA LEU A 191 -2.74 26.04 -22.55
C LEU A 191 -3.16 25.33 -21.24
N HIS A 192 -2.94 25.99 -20.09
CA HIS A 192 -3.40 25.47 -18.81
C HIS A 192 -4.93 25.35 -18.75
N LYS A 193 -5.65 26.36 -19.28
CA LYS A 193 -7.10 26.32 -19.37
C LYS A 193 -7.57 25.16 -20.26
N GLN A 194 -6.95 24.96 -21.42
CA GLN A 194 -7.27 23.82 -22.32
C GLN A 194 -7.11 22.47 -21.61
N ILE A 195 -6.03 22.31 -20.83
CA ILE A 195 -5.78 21.10 -20.04
C ILE A 195 -6.88 20.88 -18.99
N ILE A 196 -7.31 21.95 -18.28
CA ILE A 196 -8.37 21.88 -17.27
C ILE A 196 -9.71 21.53 -17.90
N ASP A 197 -10.06 22.16 -19.01
CA ASP A 197 -11.33 21.96 -19.73
C ASP A 197 -11.44 20.51 -20.24
N ALA A 198 -10.31 19.88 -20.57
CA ALA A 198 -10.23 18.47 -20.93
C ALA A 198 -10.28 17.50 -19.72
N GLY A 199 -10.43 18.00 -18.47
CA GLY A 199 -10.51 17.17 -17.26
C GLY A 199 -9.17 16.73 -16.69
N TYR A 200 -8.07 17.36 -17.10
CA TYR A 200 -6.72 17.12 -16.60
C TYR A 200 -6.21 18.29 -15.77
N ARG A 201 -5.12 18.10 -15.07
CA ARG A 201 -4.44 19.16 -14.32
C ARG A 201 -2.94 18.89 -14.26
N VAL A 202 -2.15 19.96 -14.28
CA VAL A 202 -0.72 19.87 -13.99
C VAL A 202 -0.52 20.15 -12.50
N ILE A 203 0.03 19.20 -11.79
CA ILE A 203 0.22 19.24 -10.33
C ILE A 203 1.71 19.15 -10.02
N PRO A 204 2.26 20.04 -9.18
CA PRO A 204 3.62 19.91 -8.71
C PRO A 204 3.72 18.78 -7.67
N VAL A 205 4.55 17.78 -7.94
CA VAL A 205 4.86 16.67 -7.05
C VAL A 205 6.38 16.56 -6.98
N ASN A 206 6.96 16.65 -5.78
CA ASN A 206 8.41 16.55 -5.56
C ASN A 206 9.25 17.46 -6.49
N HIS A 207 8.81 18.70 -6.70
CA HIS A 207 9.43 19.70 -7.60
C HIS A 207 9.30 19.41 -9.10
N GLU A 208 8.59 18.39 -9.50
CA GLU A 208 8.28 18.08 -10.89
C GLU A 208 6.81 18.40 -11.22
N GLU A 209 6.54 18.85 -12.44
CA GLU A 209 5.17 19.06 -12.93
C GLU A 209 4.63 17.74 -13.51
N VAL A 210 3.62 17.16 -12.86
CA VAL A 210 2.97 15.92 -13.29
C VAL A 210 1.62 16.25 -13.91
N LEU A 211 1.40 15.78 -15.14
CA LEU A 211 0.08 15.82 -15.77
C LEU A 211 -0.77 14.71 -15.15
N ALA A 212 -1.96 15.06 -14.66
CA ALA A 212 -2.83 14.12 -13.95
C ALA A 212 -4.28 14.29 -14.41
N ARG A 213 -5.00 13.16 -14.45
CA ARG A 213 -6.45 13.13 -14.71
C ARG A 213 -7.23 13.30 -13.43
N LYS A 214 -8.29 14.10 -13.49
CA LYS A 214 -9.19 14.39 -12.37
C LYS A 214 -10.27 13.32 -12.26
N TYR A 215 -10.46 12.79 -11.05
CA TYR A 215 -11.57 11.90 -10.69
C TYR A 215 -12.33 12.46 -9.50
N ARG A 216 -13.65 12.37 -9.53
CA ARG A 216 -14.50 12.61 -8.35
C ARG A 216 -14.95 11.24 -7.84
N ILE A 217 -14.66 10.98 -6.58
CA ILE A 217 -14.96 9.69 -5.93
C ILE A 217 -16.04 9.90 -4.89
N ARG A 218 -17.12 9.12 -4.99
CA ARG A 218 -18.14 8.95 -3.96
C ARG A 218 -17.79 7.69 -3.17
N LEU A 219 -17.64 7.81 -1.87
CA LEU A 219 -17.35 6.67 -1.00
C LEU A 219 -18.52 5.68 -1.04
N ARG A 220 -18.22 4.44 -1.44
CA ARG A 220 -19.23 3.40 -1.62
C ARG A 220 -19.79 2.93 -0.28
N GLY A 221 -21.11 2.71 -0.21
CA GLY A 221 -21.79 2.07 0.92
C GLY A 221 -21.95 2.94 2.15
N ILE A 222 -21.50 4.19 2.12
CA ILE A 222 -21.73 5.14 3.21
C ILE A 222 -22.43 6.41 2.72
N ASP A 223 -23.07 7.10 3.64
CA ASP A 223 -23.63 8.42 3.43
C ASP A 223 -23.24 9.29 4.62
N ALA A 224 -22.73 10.49 4.36
CA ALA A 224 -22.31 11.43 5.38
C ALA A 224 -23.17 12.69 5.35
N PRO A 225 -23.33 13.39 6.49
CA PRO A 225 -24.09 14.64 6.50
C PRO A 225 -23.40 15.68 5.60
N GLU A 226 -24.21 16.41 4.84
CA GLU A 226 -23.78 17.55 4.04
C GLU A 226 -23.10 18.61 4.92
N SER A 227 -22.16 19.39 4.36
CA SER A 227 -21.39 20.38 5.12
C SER A 227 -22.23 21.42 5.85
N ALA A 228 -23.47 21.66 5.43
CA ALA A 228 -24.42 22.58 6.06
C ALA A 228 -25.26 21.91 7.17
N MET A 229 -25.22 20.56 7.26
CA MET A 229 -25.99 19.83 8.30
C MET A 229 -25.15 19.68 9.58
N PRO A 230 -25.81 19.36 10.71
CA PRO A 230 -25.11 18.97 11.94
C PRO A 230 -24.11 17.83 11.64
N TYR A 231 -22.92 17.93 12.21
CA TYR A 231 -21.79 16.99 12.01
C TYR A 231 -21.20 16.92 10.60
N GLY A 232 -21.70 17.72 9.63
CA GLY A 232 -21.18 17.71 8.26
C GLY A 232 -19.75 18.25 8.15
N LYS A 233 -19.43 19.28 8.95
CA LYS A 233 -18.06 19.82 9.04
C LYS A 233 -17.10 18.82 9.66
N GLU A 234 -17.51 18.18 10.75
CA GLU A 234 -16.73 17.15 11.45
C GLU A 234 -16.50 15.94 10.55
N ALA A 235 -17.49 15.52 9.78
CA ALA A 235 -17.36 14.43 8.81
C ALA A 235 -16.33 14.78 7.73
N LYS A 236 -16.40 15.98 7.17
CA LYS A 236 -15.42 16.48 6.19
C LYS A 236 -14.02 16.57 6.78
N GLU A 237 -13.88 17.13 7.98
CA GLU A 237 -12.59 17.25 8.67
C GLU A 237 -11.98 15.89 8.96
N GLU A 238 -12.76 14.91 9.38
CA GLU A 238 -12.29 13.58 9.65
C GLU A 238 -11.84 12.87 8.38
N LEU A 239 -12.61 12.91 7.28
CA LEU A 239 -12.17 12.35 6.01
C LEU A 239 -10.88 13.02 5.54
N THR A 240 -10.79 14.36 5.66
CA THR A 240 -9.57 15.10 5.34
C THR A 240 -8.39 14.59 6.16
N ARG A 241 -8.56 14.41 7.47
CA ARG A 241 -7.52 13.91 8.38
C ARG A 241 -7.00 12.52 7.99
N ILE A 242 -7.88 11.65 7.48
CA ILE A 242 -7.52 10.31 7.04
C ILE A 242 -6.64 10.37 5.80
N ILE A 243 -6.99 11.21 4.79
CA ILE A 243 -6.44 11.12 3.43
C ILE A 243 -5.49 12.24 3.03
N GLN A 244 -5.48 13.37 3.72
CA GLN A 244 -4.67 14.54 3.36
C GLN A 244 -3.18 14.20 3.27
N GLY A 245 -2.52 14.66 2.21
CA GLY A 245 -1.09 14.48 1.97
C GLY A 245 -0.67 13.06 1.63
N LYS A 246 -1.64 12.14 1.45
CA LYS A 246 -1.37 10.73 1.19
C LYS A 246 -1.88 10.31 -0.18
N SER A 247 -1.20 9.34 -0.79
CA SER A 247 -1.71 8.64 -1.97
C SER A 247 -2.76 7.60 -1.57
N LEU A 248 -3.79 7.48 -2.38
CA LEU A 248 -4.92 6.58 -2.12
C LEU A 248 -4.93 5.46 -3.15
N ARG A 249 -5.34 4.29 -2.69
CA ARG A 249 -5.78 3.18 -3.53
C ARG A 249 -7.30 3.20 -3.55
N VAL A 250 -7.90 3.36 -4.75
CA VAL A 250 -9.35 3.46 -4.92
C VAL A 250 -9.83 2.32 -5.78
N LEU A 251 -10.68 1.47 -5.22
CA LEU A 251 -11.35 0.39 -5.94
C LEU A 251 -12.69 0.91 -6.48
N VAL A 252 -12.81 1.05 -7.79
CA VAL A 252 -14.00 1.62 -8.43
C VAL A 252 -14.94 0.51 -8.89
N PHE A 253 -16.17 0.54 -8.40
CA PHE A 253 -17.21 -0.45 -8.71
C PHE A 253 -18.27 0.08 -9.66
N ASP A 254 -18.57 1.38 -9.58
CA ASP A 254 -19.61 1.98 -10.41
C ASP A 254 -19.33 3.45 -10.72
N GLN A 255 -20.19 4.04 -11.54
CA GLN A 255 -20.23 5.47 -11.79
C GLN A 255 -21.67 5.93 -11.57
N ASP A 256 -21.85 6.99 -10.78
CA ASP A 256 -23.17 7.53 -10.53
C ASP A 256 -23.67 8.43 -11.68
N ARG A 257 -24.94 8.82 -11.60
CA ARG A 257 -25.57 9.70 -12.60
C ARG A 257 -24.94 11.08 -12.73
N TYR A 258 -24.10 11.47 -11.78
CA TYR A 258 -23.38 12.77 -11.76
C TYR A 258 -21.93 12.62 -12.26
N GLY A 259 -21.55 11.45 -12.78
CA GLY A 259 -20.22 11.17 -13.31
C GLY A 259 -19.15 10.96 -12.22
N ARG A 260 -19.54 10.77 -10.93
CA ARG A 260 -18.61 10.41 -9.87
C ARG A 260 -18.36 8.90 -9.91
N CYS A 261 -17.10 8.50 -9.70
CA CYS A 261 -16.78 7.10 -9.50
C CYS A 261 -17.22 6.67 -8.09
N VAL A 262 -17.99 5.58 -8.00
CA VAL A 262 -18.41 4.99 -6.73
C VAL A 262 -17.39 3.94 -6.34
N GLY A 263 -16.69 4.14 -5.22
CA GLY A 263 -15.57 3.27 -4.87
C GLY A 263 -15.21 3.19 -3.41
N ASP A 264 -14.39 2.19 -3.11
CA ASP A 264 -13.80 1.95 -1.81
C ASP A 264 -12.43 2.62 -1.75
N ILE A 265 -12.17 3.39 -0.69
CA ILE A 265 -10.92 4.15 -0.52
C ILE A 265 -10.06 3.50 0.56
N TYR A 266 -8.83 3.17 0.17
CA TYR A 266 -7.80 2.69 1.08
C TYR A 266 -6.65 3.70 1.16
N CYS A 267 -6.24 4.01 2.37
CA CYS A 267 -5.13 4.91 2.67
C CYS A 267 -4.17 4.22 3.63
N ASN A 268 -2.96 3.87 3.16
CA ASN A 268 -1.98 3.10 3.96
C ASN A 268 -2.60 1.83 4.60
N GLY A 269 -3.37 1.07 3.83
CA GLY A 269 -4.06 -0.14 4.30
C GLY A 269 -5.32 0.11 5.15
N ILE A 270 -5.64 1.37 5.49
CA ILE A 270 -6.82 1.74 6.26
C ILE A 270 -8.00 1.95 5.32
N PHE A 271 -9.10 1.26 5.56
CA PHE A 271 -10.36 1.45 4.83
C PHE A 271 -11.09 2.68 5.35
N ALA A 272 -11.15 3.74 4.54
CA ALA A 272 -11.66 5.05 4.97
C ALA A 272 -13.12 5.00 5.42
N GLN A 273 -13.98 4.27 4.70
CA GLN A 273 -15.39 4.13 5.02
C GLN A 273 -15.61 3.51 6.41
N GLU A 274 -14.82 2.49 6.75
CA GLU A 274 -14.90 1.85 8.06
C GLU A 274 -14.57 2.83 9.19
N VAL A 275 -13.57 3.69 8.99
CA VAL A 275 -13.20 4.72 9.97
C VAL A 275 -14.32 5.74 10.16
N MET A 276 -14.94 6.19 9.06
CA MET A 276 -16.05 7.15 9.09
C MET A 276 -17.25 6.56 9.84
N LEU A 277 -17.59 5.30 9.57
CA LEU A 277 -18.65 4.58 10.30
C LEU A 277 -18.32 4.41 11.78
N LYS A 278 -17.10 3.95 12.12
CA LYS A 278 -16.65 3.76 13.51
C LYS A 278 -16.70 5.06 14.34
N LYS A 279 -16.54 6.19 13.70
CA LYS A 279 -16.62 7.49 14.36
C LYS A 279 -18.05 8.05 14.46
N GLY A 280 -19.01 7.39 13.80
CA GLY A 280 -20.40 7.88 13.73
C GLY A 280 -20.54 9.17 12.92
N LEU A 281 -19.63 9.38 11.95
CA LEU A 281 -19.61 10.54 11.06
C LEU A 281 -20.17 10.22 9.66
N ALA A 282 -20.62 9.00 9.48
CA ALA A 282 -21.39 8.53 8.35
C ALA A 282 -22.28 7.37 8.78
N TRP A 283 -23.31 7.07 8.03
CA TRP A 283 -24.15 5.89 8.22
C TRP A 283 -24.00 4.94 7.02
N HIS A 284 -24.28 3.67 7.24
CA HIS A 284 -24.24 2.65 6.21
C HIS A 284 -25.47 2.78 5.32
N TYR A 285 -25.24 2.94 4.00
CA TYR A 285 -26.31 3.09 3.03
C TYR A 285 -26.71 1.72 2.45
N THR A 286 -27.48 0.96 3.22
CA THR A 286 -27.85 -0.43 2.96
C THR A 286 -28.64 -0.64 1.66
N ALA A 287 -29.30 0.41 1.12
CA ALA A 287 -29.98 0.34 -0.16
C ALA A 287 -29.05 0.06 -1.34
N TYR A 288 -27.79 0.47 -1.25
CA TYR A 288 -26.80 0.32 -2.33
C TYR A 288 -25.65 -0.62 -1.96
N ASP A 289 -25.43 -0.89 -0.68
CA ASP A 289 -24.36 -1.77 -0.24
C ASP A 289 -24.84 -2.64 0.94
N LYS A 290 -24.89 -3.95 0.71
CA LYS A 290 -25.33 -4.93 1.72
C LYS A 290 -24.18 -5.71 2.35
N ARG A 291 -22.95 -5.16 2.29
CA ARG A 291 -21.79 -5.84 2.86
C ARG A 291 -21.90 -6.00 4.37
N PRO A 292 -21.85 -7.25 4.88
CA PRO A 292 -21.99 -7.52 6.32
C PRO A 292 -20.87 -6.93 7.15
N GLU A 293 -19.71 -6.63 6.55
CA GLU A 293 -18.57 -6.01 7.22
C GLU A 293 -18.92 -4.59 7.68
N LEU A 294 -19.62 -3.80 6.85
CA LEU A 294 -20.03 -2.44 7.19
C LEU A 294 -21.17 -2.45 8.23
N GLU A 295 -22.08 -3.41 8.14
CA GLU A 295 -23.19 -3.57 9.09
C GLU A 295 -22.68 -3.94 10.49
N LYS A 296 -21.68 -4.81 10.60
CA LYS A 296 -21.05 -5.18 11.87
C LYS A 296 -20.43 -3.97 12.60
N VAL A 297 -19.83 -3.03 11.85
CA VAL A 297 -19.24 -1.83 12.42
C VAL A 297 -20.29 -1.00 13.17
N ILE A 298 -21.49 -0.84 12.61
CA ILE A 298 -22.58 -0.11 13.22
C ILE A 298 -23.13 -0.85 14.45
N CYS A 299 -23.26 -2.17 14.37
CA CYS A 299 -23.77 -2.97 15.48
C CYS A 299 -22.83 -2.90 16.72
N ILE A 300 -21.54 -2.80 16.52
CA ILE A 300 -20.56 -2.59 17.60
C ILE A 300 -20.76 -1.21 18.24
N LEU A 301 -20.97 -0.17 17.46
CA LEU A 301 -21.21 1.19 17.97
C LEU A 301 -22.53 1.30 18.76
N CYS A 302 -23.61 0.67 18.30
CA CYS A 302 -24.88 0.64 19.01
C CYS A 302 -24.76 -0.06 20.37
N ARG A 303 -23.91 -1.08 20.50
CA ARG A 303 -23.66 -1.77 21.79
C ARG A 303 -22.84 -0.94 22.77
N PHE A 304 -21.90 -0.10 22.29
CA PHE A 304 -21.03 0.71 23.16
C PHE A 304 -21.60 2.10 23.49
N ARG A 305 -22.52 2.63 22.69
CA ARG A 305 -23.13 3.96 22.90
C ARG A 305 -24.61 3.87 23.26
N GLY A 306 -25.03 2.92 24.07
CA GLY A 306 -26.42 2.77 24.50
C GLY A 306 -27.18 4.09 24.52
N LYS A 307 -28.15 4.27 23.59
CA LYS A 307 -29.01 5.45 23.40
C LYS A 307 -28.40 6.61 22.59
N PHE A 308 -28.52 6.52 21.26
CA PHE A 308 -28.81 7.72 20.43
C PHE A 308 -29.37 7.20 19.10
N PHE A 309 -30.68 6.97 19.14
CA PHE A 309 -31.64 7.19 18.03
C PHE A 309 -33.03 7.18 18.66
#